data_5890ec9626c9e3db029de4af75f175a9
#
_entry.id   5890ec9626c9e3db029de4af75f175a9
#
_cell.length_a   1.000
_cell.length_b   1.000
_cell.length_c   1.000
_cell.angle_alpha   90.00
_cell.angle_beta   90.00
_cell.angle_gamma   90.00
#
_symmetry.space_group_name_H-M   'P 1'
#
loop_
_entity.id
_entity.type
_entity.pdbx_description
1 polymer ?
#
loop_
_entity_poly.entity_id
_entity_poly.type
_entity_poly.pdbx_seq_one_letter_code
_entity_poly.pdbx_strand_id
1 'polypeptide(L)'
;AVISIREYKMLLSEYDYSLPEELIAQMPADKRENSKMMVLNRKDRTVFHKHFYDITDLLDENTLLVMNNTKVLPARLIGYKDTGAKIEVFLLKQAEQGLRLWDVLIKPSKRVKPDTIIKISDELSVKALKRLEENGEWLVELIFDGNNVLDVLHRNGQIPLPPYIERKIQNDDLRKLDFERYQTVYAKDEGSVAAPTAGLHFTNEILRKLQDKGVELAYVTLNVGLGTFRPVQCENVENHKMHSETFEISEKAAEQINKAQKEGKQIVAVGTTTV
;
A
#
# COMPACT_ATOMS: atom_id res chain seq x y z
N ALA A 1 -8.91 48.51 12.27
CA ALA A 1 -9.42 47.58 11.26
C ALA A 1 -8.94 46.17 11.65
N VAL A 2 -9.90 45.35 12.12
CA VAL A 2 -9.63 43.92 12.37
C VAL A 2 -9.67 43.24 11.02
N ILE A 3 -8.54 42.82 10.51
CA ILE A 3 -8.46 41.96 9.33
C ILE A 3 -8.90 40.58 9.81
N SER A 4 -10.16 40.23 9.52
CA SER A 4 -10.63 38.83 9.67
C SER A 4 -9.88 37.99 8.67
N ILE A 5 -8.93 37.21 9.16
CA ILE A 5 -8.35 36.10 8.38
C ILE A 5 -9.51 35.12 8.22
N ARG A 6 -10.11 35.08 7.04
CA ARG A 6 -11.03 33.97 6.68
C ARG A 6 -10.18 32.71 6.75
N GLU A 7 -10.42 31.87 7.76
CA GLU A 7 -9.93 30.49 7.72
C GLU A 7 -10.46 29.86 6.44
N TYR A 8 -9.57 29.60 5.52
CA TYR A 8 -9.90 28.87 4.29
C TYR A 8 -10.16 27.41 4.69
N LYS A 9 -11.42 27.02 4.70
CA LYS A 9 -11.82 25.65 4.96
C LYS A 9 -11.70 24.87 3.66
N MET A 10 -10.84 23.86 3.63
CA MET A 10 -10.76 22.93 2.51
C MET A 10 -11.92 21.94 2.57
N LEU A 11 -12.87 22.07 1.65
CA LEU A 11 -14.03 21.18 1.57
C LEU A 11 -13.70 19.94 0.73
N LEU A 12 -14.18 18.77 1.17
CA LEU A 12 -14.04 17.52 0.43
C LEU A 12 -14.60 17.62 -0.99
N SER A 13 -15.68 18.36 -1.17
CA SER A 13 -16.32 18.62 -2.47
C SER A 13 -15.42 19.35 -3.48
N GLU A 14 -14.39 20.09 -3.03
CA GLU A 14 -13.41 20.74 -3.93
C GLU A 14 -12.47 19.73 -4.62
N TYR A 15 -12.43 18.50 -4.11
CA TYR A 15 -11.62 17.40 -4.65
C TYR A 15 -12.47 16.36 -5.39
N ASP A 16 -13.78 16.57 -5.43
CA ASP A 16 -14.69 15.67 -6.13
C ASP A 16 -14.70 15.95 -7.64
N TYR A 17 -14.69 14.89 -8.42
CA TYR A 17 -14.76 14.95 -9.88
C TYR A 17 -15.42 13.69 -10.44
N SER A 18 -15.96 13.80 -11.63
CA SER A 18 -16.54 12.65 -12.33
C SER A 18 -15.41 11.77 -12.90
N LEU A 19 -15.31 10.55 -12.39
CA LEU A 19 -14.40 9.54 -12.90
C LEU A 19 -15.23 8.39 -13.49
N PRO A 20 -15.30 8.23 -14.83
CA PRO A 20 -15.98 7.10 -15.45
C PRO A 20 -15.33 5.77 -15.07
N GLU A 21 -16.14 4.77 -14.72
CA GLU A 21 -15.65 3.45 -14.27
C GLU A 21 -14.75 2.76 -15.31
N GLU A 22 -15.02 2.94 -16.60
CA GLU A 22 -14.23 2.39 -17.71
C GLU A 22 -12.81 2.95 -17.80
N LEU A 23 -12.54 4.08 -17.12
CA LEU A 23 -11.18 4.64 -17.03
C LEU A 23 -10.36 4.04 -15.88
N ILE A 24 -10.98 3.22 -15.03
CA ILE A 24 -10.30 2.51 -13.96
C ILE A 24 -9.84 1.13 -14.48
N ALA A 25 -8.56 1.00 -14.77
CA ALA A 25 -7.99 -0.24 -15.24
C ALA A 25 -8.17 -1.38 -14.22
N GLN A 26 -8.71 -2.51 -14.67
CA GLN A 26 -8.90 -3.70 -13.84
C GLN A 26 -7.73 -4.69 -13.96
N MET A 27 -6.90 -4.51 -14.97
CA MET A 27 -5.67 -5.29 -15.21
C MET A 27 -4.49 -4.33 -15.35
N PRO A 28 -3.30 -4.70 -14.88
CA PRO A 28 -2.11 -3.89 -15.10
C PRO A 28 -1.73 -3.89 -16.57
N ALA A 29 -1.02 -2.84 -17.03
CA ALA A 29 -0.42 -2.82 -18.36
C ALA A 29 0.53 -4.02 -18.55
N ASP A 30 0.71 -4.52 -19.77
CA ASP A 30 1.56 -5.69 -20.06
C ASP A 30 2.99 -5.53 -19.48
N LYS A 31 3.58 -4.35 -19.70
CA LYS A 31 4.84 -3.95 -19.09
C LYS A 31 4.62 -2.80 -18.13
N ARG A 32 5.29 -2.84 -16.97
CA ARG A 32 5.17 -1.82 -15.92
C ARG A 32 5.45 -0.42 -16.45
N GLU A 33 6.50 -0.29 -17.24
CA GLU A 33 7.01 0.96 -17.79
C GLU A 33 6.17 1.55 -18.92
N ASN A 34 5.25 0.77 -19.51
CA ASN A 34 4.35 1.26 -20.55
C ASN A 34 3.17 2.08 -20.01
N SER A 35 3.05 2.24 -18.70
CA SER A 35 2.02 3.07 -18.11
C SER A 35 2.14 4.53 -18.57
N LYS A 36 1.01 5.18 -18.79
CA LYS A 36 0.96 6.61 -19.11
C LYS A 36 1.46 7.42 -17.93
N MET A 37 2.23 8.46 -18.22
CA MET A 37 2.78 9.39 -17.24
C MET A 37 2.43 10.81 -17.62
N MET A 38 1.88 11.57 -16.69
CA MET A 38 1.68 13.01 -16.82
C MET A 38 2.83 13.74 -16.12
N VAL A 39 3.48 14.63 -16.84
CA VAL A 39 4.55 15.48 -16.31
C VAL A 39 4.02 16.90 -16.13
N LEU A 40 3.99 17.36 -14.88
CA LEU A 40 3.52 18.69 -14.52
C LEU A 40 4.73 19.57 -14.14
N ASN A 41 4.93 20.64 -14.87
CA ASN A 41 5.91 21.65 -14.50
C ASN A 41 5.18 22.82 -13.79
N ARG A 42 5.38 22.93 -12.47
CA ARG A 42 4.72 23.96 -11.66
C ARG A 42 5.23 25.37 -11.95
N LYS A 43 6.48 25.50 -12.41
CA LYS A 43 7.12 26.81 -12.63
C LYS A 43 6.51 27.53 -13.83
N ASP A 44 6.34 26.83 -14.94
CA ASP A 44 5.78 27.38 -16.18
C ASP A 44 4.32 26.91 -16.45
N ARG A 45 3.75 26.11 -15.56
CA ARG A 45 2.40 25.57 -15.62
C ARG A 45 2.12 24.73 -16.87
N THR A 46 3.15 24.06 -17.38
CA THR A 46 2.98 23.16 -18.53
C THR A 46 2.67 21.74 -18.13
N VAL A 47 1.97 21.03 -19.00
CA VAL A 47 1.58 19.62 -18.84
C VAL A 47 2.05 18.86 -20.07
N PHE A 48 2.77 17.76 -19.86
CA PHE A 48 3.20 16.86 -20.93
C PHE A 48 2.67 15.45 -20.67
N HIS A 49 2.29 14.77 -21.72
CA HIS A 49 1.88 13.36 -21.68
C HIS A 49 3.01 12.49 -22.23
N LYS A 50 3.48 11.58 -21.39
CA LYS A 50 4.60 10.67 -21.65
C LYS A 50 4.22 9.24 -21.23
N HIS A 51 5.17 8.32 -21.34
CA HIS A 51 5.10 7.01 -20.72
C HIS A 51 6.13 6.91 -19.59
N PHE A 52 5.96 5.96 -18.70
CA PHE A 52 6.84 5.88 -17.54
C PHE A 52 8.30 5.56 -17.92
N TYR A 53 8.56 4.86 -19.01
CA TYR A 53 9.92 4.62 -19.50
C TYR A 53 10.67 5.92 -19.85
N ASP A 54 9.97 7.02 -20.14
CA ASP A 54 10.58 8.33 -20.40
C ASP A 54 11.16 8.99 -19.14
N ILE A 55 10.96 8.40 -17.93
CA ILE A 55 11.52 8.91 -16.69
C ILE A 55 13.04 8.97 -16.74
N THR A 56 13.67 8.10 -17.52
CA THR A 56 15.11 8.10 -17.74
C THR A 56 15.62 9.36 -18.43
N ASP A 57 14.77 10.11 -19.13
CA ASP A 57 15.10 11.37 -19.78
C ASP A 57 14.85 12.60 -18.88
N LEU A 58 14.12 12.40 -17.78
CA LEU A 58 13.74 13.47 -16.86
C LEU A 58 14.67 13.57 -15.64
N LEU A 59 15.44 12.54 -15.35
CA LEU A 59 16.35 12.46 -14.22
C LEU A 59 17.79 12.34 -14.71
N ASP A 60 18.71 13.00 -14.00
CA ASP A 60 20.13 13.06 -14.30
C ASP A 60 21.00 12.72 -13.07
N GLU A 61 22.32 12.81 -13.22
CA GLU A 61 23.31 12.53 -12.17
C GLU A 61 23.19 13.43 -10.94
N ASN A 62 22.49 14.57 -11.06
CA ASN A 62 22.23 15.46 -9.93
C ASN A 62 20.95 15.08 -9.16
N THR A 63 20.49 13.83 -9.28
CA THR A 63 19.26 13.36 -8.67
C THR A 63 19.53 12.28 -7.63
N LEU A 64 18.91 12.41 -6.44
CA LEU A 64 18.68 11.32 -5.49
C LEU A 64 17.21 10.89 -5.56
N LEU A 65 16.97 9.65 -5.97
CA LEU A 65 15.64 9.05 -6.02
C LEU A 65 15.37 8.28 -4.72
N VAL A 66 14.38 8.73 -3.95
CA VAL A 66 14.00 8.10 -2.68
C VAL A 66 12.73 7.28 -2.88
N MET A 67 12.75 6.02 -2.46
CA MET A 67 11.69 5.04 -2.71
C MET A 67 11.31 4.28 -1.44
N ASN A 68 10.02 3.95 -1.31
CA ASN A 68 9.51 3.10 -0.23
C ASN A 68 9.66 1.61 -0.62
N ASN A 69 10.51 0.86 0.10
CA ASN A 69 10.81 -0.54 -0.16
C ASN A 69 9.92 -1.53 0.59
N THR A 70 8.85 -1.06 1.22
CA THR A 70 7.93 -1.96 1.90
C THR A 70 7.37 -3.04 0.95
N LYS A 71 7.13 -4.23 1.49
CA LYS A 71 6.57 -5.36 0.76
C LYS A 71 5.17 -5.70 1.27
N VAL A 72 4.25 -5.91 0.33
CA VAL A 72 2.85 -6.20 0.65
C VAL A 72 2.72 -7.63 1.14
N LEU A 73 2.07 -7.79 2.30
CA LEU A 73 1.68 -9.08 2.83
C LEU A 73 0.43 -9.62 2.11
N PRO A 74 0.30 -10.92 1.91
CA PRO A 74 -0.96 -11.54 1.48
C PRO A 74 -1.97 -11.55 2.64
N ALA A 75 -2.37 -10.35 3.05
CA ALA A 75 -3.11 -10.08 4.28
C ALA A 75 -4.61 -10.38 4.20
N ARG A 76 -5.12 -10.80 3.04
CA ARG A 76 -6.54 -11.11 2.84
C ARG A 76 -6.76 -12.62 2.87
N LEU A 77 -7.44 -13.10 3.90
CA LEU A 77 -7.76 -14.52 4.10
C LEU A 77 -9.25 -14.74 3.84
N ILE A 78 -9.57 -15.74 3.04
CA ILE A 78 -10.95 -16.16 2.79
C ILE A 78 -11.16 -17.54 3.39
N GLY A 79 -12.15 -17.67 4.24
CA GLY A 79 -12.45 -18.93 4.89
C GLY A 79 -13.93 -19.15 5.14
N TYR A 80 -14.25 -20.26 5.79
CA TYR A 80 -15.61 -20.69 6.06
C TYR A 80 -15.76 -21.11 7.51
N LYS A 81 -16.93 -20.83 8.05
CA LYS A 81 -17.36 -21.38 9.32
C LYS A 81 -17.92 -22.80 9.12
N ASP A 82 -18.05 -23.55 10.19
CA ASP A 82 -18.73 -24.88 10.21
C ASP A 82 -20.14 -24.83 9.62
N THR A 83 -20.80 -23.67 9.72
CA THR A 83 -22.13 -23.42 9.12
C THR A 83 -22.10 -23.21 7.61
N GLY A 84 -20.92 -23.27 6.97
CA GLY A 84 -20.72 -22.99 5.56
C GLY A 84 -20.69 -21.49 5.21
N ALA A 85 -20.82 -20.58 6.19
CA ALA A 85 -20.81 -19.15 5.94
C ALA A 85 -19.41 -18.69 5.56
N LYS A 86 -19.29 -18.03 4.39
CA LYS A 86 -18.06 -17.42 3.92
C LYS A 86 -17.71 -16.19 4.76
N ILE A 87 -16.46 -16.10 5.21
CA ILE A 87 -15.90 -15.01 6.01
C ILE A 87 -14.60 -14.55 5.35
N GLU A 88 -14.44 -13.26 5.24
CA GLU A 88 -13.19 -12.61 4.90
C GLU A 88 -12.53 -12.08 6.18
N VAL A 89 -11.27 -12.42 6.38
CA VAL A 89 -10.41 -11.89 7.45
C VAL A 89 -9.30 -11.10 6.80
N PHE A 90 -9.19 -9.83 7.15
CA PHE A 90 -8.19 -8.92 6.63
C PHE A 90 -7.21 -8.56 7.75
N LEU A 91 -5.98 -9.04 7.64
CA LEU A 91 -4.92 -8.79 8.62
C LEU A 91 -4.47 -7.32 8.54
N LEU A 92 -4.37 -6.65 9.69
CA LEU A 92 -3.98 -5.24 9.79
C LEU A 92 -2.56 -5.10 10.33
N LYS A 93 -2.37 -5.57 11.54
CA LYS A 93 -1.09 -5.54 12.24
C LYS A 93 -0.96 -6.71 13.18
N GLN A 94 0.24 -7.16 13.40
CA GLN A 94 0.55 -8.15 14.41
C GLN A 94 0.40 -7.51 15.81
N ALA A 95 -0.29 -8.20 16.71
CA ALA A 95 -0.45 -7.73 18.07
C ALA A 95 0.85 -7.97 18.88
N GLU A 96 1.20 -7.06 19.76
CA GLU A 96 2.43 -7.12 20.59
C GLU A 96 2.57 -8.38 21.44
N GLN A 97 1.47 -9.09 21.67
CA GLN A 97 1.38 -10.24 22.58
C GLN A 97 1.83 -11.58 21.96
N GLY A 98 2.23 -11.63 20.70
CA GLY A 98 2.74 -12.86 20.09
C GLY A 98 2.57 -12.98 18.58
N LEU A 99 3.41 -13.81 17.98
CA LEU A 99 3.51 -13.98 16.51
C LEU A 99 2.21 -14.47 15.84
N ARG A 100 1.29 -15.09 16.62
CA ARG A 100 0.04 -15.65 16.10
C ARG A 100 -1.16 -14.73 16.33
N LEU A 101 -1.00 -13.65 17.08
CA LEU A 101 -2.07 -12.72 17.39
C LEU A 101 -2.06 -11.52 16.44
N TRP A 102 -3.23 -11.23 15.86
CA TRP A 102 -3.38 -10.18 14.88
C TRP A 102 -4.62 -9.35 15.12
N ASP A 103 -4.47 -8.03 14.93
CA ASP A 103 -5.62 -7.16 14.77
C ASP A 103 -6.10 -7.27 13.32
N VAL A 104 -7.41 -7.48 13.14
CA VAL A 104 -7.99 -7.78 11.82
C VAL A 104 -9.34 -7.10 11.62
N LEU A 105 -9.73 -6.90 10.37
CA LEU A 105 -11.14 -6.71 10.01
C LEU A 105 -11.77 -8.03 9.58
N ILE A 106 -13.04 -8.24 9.97
CA ILE A 106 -13.80 -9.41 9.57
C ILE A 106 -15.07 -9.01 8.84
N LYS A 107 -15.30 -9.60 7.68
CA LYS A 107 -16.53 -9.38 6.87
C LYS A 107 -17.21 -10.70 6.54
N PRO A 108 -18.52 -10.81 6.78
CA PRO A 108 -19.38 -9.91 7.56
C PRO A 108 -19.16 -10.08 9.08
N SER A 109 -18.81 -9.01 9.78
CA SER A 109 -18.49 -9.02 11.21
C SER A 109 -19.67 -9.51 12.09
N LYS A 110 -20.91 -9.23 11.69
CA LYS A 110 -22.13 -9.66 12.41
C LYS A 110 -22.28 -11.18 12.53
N ARG A 111 -21.57 -11.96 11.72
CA ARG A 111 -21.63 -13.44 11.72
C ARG A 111 -20.56 -14.08 12.61
N VAL A 112 -19.73 -13.28 13.28
CA VAL A 112 -18.61 -13.74 14.10
C VAL A 112 -18.86 -13.34 15.55
N LYS A 113 -18.55 -14.27 16.46
CA LYS A 113 -18.57 -14.09 17.92
C LYS A 113 -17.20 -14.53 18.46
N PRO A 114 -16.84 -14.16 19.70
CA PRO A 114 -15.69 -14.78 20.36
C PRO A 114 -15.73 -16.30 20.26
N ASP A 115 -14.57 -16.92 20.15
CA ASP A 115 -14.34 -18.35 19.93
C ASP A 115 -14.82 -18.92 18.59
N THR A 116 -15.31 -18.09 17.67
CA THR A 116 -15.62 -18.56 16.30
C THR A 116 -14.33 -18.98 15.60
N ILE A 117 -14.32 -20.21 15.06
CA ILE A 117 -13.27 -20.71 14.19
C ILE A 117 -13.67 -20.49 12.73
N ILE A 118 -12.74 -19.95 11.95
CA ILE A 118 -12.86 -19.72 10.51
C ILE A 118 -11.79 -20.58 9.84
N LYS A 119 -12.18 -21.63 9.15
CA LYS A 119 -11.25 -22.50 8.40
C LYS A 119 -10.87 -21.81 7.09
N ILE A 120 -9.58 -21.52 6.92
CA ILE A 120 -9.03 -20.93 5.68
C ILE A 120 -8.61 -22.05 4.73
N SER A 121 -7.86 -23.03 5.25
CA SER A 121 -7.40 -24.22 4.54
C SER A 121 -7.24 -25.39 5.51
N ASP A 122 -6.63 -26.48 5.06
CA ASP A 122 -6.33 -27.60 5.95
C ASP A 122 -5.16 -27.29 6.91
N GLU A 123 -4.31 -26.31 6.59
CA GLU A 123 -3.16 -25.91 7.40
C GLU A 123 -3.35 -24.60 8.19
N LEU A 124 -4.41 -23.81 7.91
CA LEU A 124 -4.64 -22.52 8.54
C LEU A 124 -6.08 -22.33 8.94
N SER A 125 -6.29 -22.02 10.21
CA SER A 125 -7.55 -21.53 10.74
C SER A 125 -7.35 -20.22 11.49
N VAL A 126 -8.41 -19.43 11.61
CA VAL A 126 -8.44 -18.18 12.36
C VAL A 126 -9.46 -18.31 13.49
N LYS A 127 -9.03 -18.08 14.73
CA LYS A 127 -9.90 -18.04 15.90
C LYS A 127 -10.17 -16.59 16.30
N ALA A 128 -11.42 -16.17 16.29
CA ALA A 128 -11.82 -14.87 16.79
C ALA A 128 -11.76 -14.87 18.33
N LEU A 129 -10.97 -13.96 18.92
CA LEU A 129 -10.81 -13.89 20.38
C LEU A 129 -11.74 -12.85 20.99
N LYS A 130 -11.61 -11.60 20.57
CA LYS A 130 -12.44 -10.49 21.06
C LYS A 130 -12.56 -9.39 20.01
N ARG A 131 -13.68 -8.67 20.08
CA ARG A 131 -13.86 -7.44 19.32
C ARG A 131 -13.13 -6.31 20.02
N LEU A 132 -12.39 -5.53 19.27
CA LEU A 132 -11.72 -4.32 19.77
C LEU A 132 -12.72 -3.15 19.74
N GLU A 133 -12.59 -2.22 20.68
CA GLU A 133 -13.50 -1.07 20.78
C GLU A 133 -13.33 -0.09 19.63
N GLU A 134 -12.11 -0.01 19.10
CA GLU A 134 -11.78 0.89 18.02
C GLU A 134 -12.13 0.28 16.65
N ASN A 135 -12.77 1.08 15.80
CA ASN A 135 -12.96 0.82 14.36
C ASN A 135 -13.65 -0.50 13.94
N GLY A 136 -14.23 -1.26 14.89
CA GLY A 136 -14.88 -2.54 14.59
C GLY A 136 -13.90 -3.68 14.29
N GLU A 137 -12.67 -3.53 14.69
CA GLU A 137 -11.60 -4.51 14.56
C GLU A 137 -11.76 -5.68 15.53
N TRP A 138 -11.05 -6.76 15.25
CA TRP A 138 -11.02 -7.96 16.06
C TRP A 138 -9.59 -8.36 16.37
N LEU A 139 -9.34 -8.82 17.59
CA LEU A 139 -8.15 -9.60 17.90
C LEU A 139 -8.43 -11.05 17.56
N VAL A 140 -7.57 -11.66 16.77
CA VAL A 140 -7.66 -13.06 16.37
C VAL A 140 -6.36 -13.81 16.63
N GLU A 141 -6.47 -15.14 16.72
CA GLU A 141 -5.33 -16.03 16.72
C GLU A 141 -5.29 -16.83 15.42
N LEU A 142 -4.14 -16.85 14.77
CA LEU A 142 -3.84 -17.72 13.64
C LEU A 142 -3.43 -19.10 14.16
N ILE A 143 -4.15 -20.13 13.79
CA ILE A 143 -3.91 -21.52 14.19
C ILE A 143 -3.32 -22.26 13.00
N PHE A 144 -2.04 -22.64 13.12
CA PHE A 144 -1.29 -23.37 12.10
C PHE A 144 -0.13 -24.15 12.74
N ASP A 145 0.41 -25.12 12.04
CA ASP A 145 1.59 -25.87 12.45
C ASP A 145 2.89 -25.15 12.05
N GLY A 146 3.91 -25.22 12.90
CA GLY A 146 5.21 -24.56 12.68
C GLY A 146 5.30 -23.16 13.31
N ASN A 147 6.40 -22.46 13.00
CA ASN A 147 6.77 -21.18 13.64
C ASN A 147 6.82 -19.99 12.67
N ASN A 148 6.70 -20.21 11.36
CA ASN A 148 6.78 -19.15 10.37
C ASN A 148 5.39 -18.76 9.86
N VAL A 149 4.86 -17.68 10.40
CA VAL A 149 3.55 -17.13 10.00
C VAL A 149 3.55 -16.64 8.55
N LEU A 150 4.66 -16.04 8.09
CA LEU A 150 4.76 -15.48 6.74
C LEU A 150 4.61 -16.57 5.67
N ASP A 151 5.26 -17.72 5.85
CA ASP A 151 5.14 -18.85 4.92
C ASP A 151 3.70 -19.35 4.79
N VAL A 152 3.00 -19.43 5.91
CA VAL A 152 1.58 -19.84 5.94
C VAL A 152 0.70 -18.80 5.24
N LEU A 153 0.95 -17.52 5.48
CA LEU A 153 0.23 -16.44 4.80
C LEU A 153 0.49 -16.44 3.29
N HIS A 154 1.73 -16.65 2.86
CA HIS A 154 2.08 -16.73 1.44
C HIS A 154 1.36 -17.87 0.71
N ARG A 155 1.18 -19.01 1.37
CA ARG A 155 0.44 -20.14 0.77
C ARG A 155 -1.08 -19.91 0.74
N ASN A 156 -1.64 -19.31 1.78
CA ASN A 156 -3.09 -19.27 2.00
C ASN A 156 -3.73 -17.89 1.76
N GLY A 157 -2.96 -16.81 1.86
CA GLY A 157 -3.45 -15.46 1.73
C GLY A 157 -3.56 -14.99 0.27
N GLN A 158 -4.21 -13.87 0.11
CA GLN A 158 -4.36 -13.14 -1.13
C GLN A 158 -3.80 -11.73 -0.96
N ILE A 159 -3.26 -11.16 -2.02
CA ILE A 159 -2.84 -9.76 -2.01
C ILE A 159 -4.07 -8.85 -1.87
N PRO A 160 -4.07 -7.93 -0.90
CA PRO A 160 -5.15 -6.97 -0.74
C PRO A 160 -5.06 -5.88 -1.80
N LEU A 161 -5.84 -6.02 -2.87
CA LEU A 161 -5.92 -5.00 -3.91
C LEU A 161 -6.77 -3.81 -3.45
N PRO A 162 -6.53 -2.61 -4.00
CA PRO A 162 -7.41 -1.46 -3.78
C PRO A 162 -8.87 -1.78 -4.13
N PRO A 163 -9.85 -1.21 -3.42
CA PRO A 163 -11.26 -1.57 -3.57
C PRO A 163 -11.85 -1.30 -4.95
N TYR A 164 -11.24 -0.41 -5.75
CA TYR A 164 -11.65 -0.12 -7.13
C TYR A 164 -11.17 -1.16 -8.15
N ILE A 165 -10.32 -2.12 -7.74
CA ILE A 165 -9.93 -3.26 -8.57
C ILE A 165 -10.78 -4.47 -8.15
N GLU A 166 -11.69 -4.87 -9.02
CA GLU A 166 -12.59 -5.98 -8.75
C GLU A 166 -12.00 -7.31 -9.22
N ARG A 167 -12.09 -8.32 -8.36
CA ARG A 167 -11.74 -9.71 -8.66
C ARG A 167 -12.99 -10.58 -8.54
N LYS A 168 -13.88 -10.51 -9.55
CA LYS A 168 -15.14 -11.27 -9.59
C LYS A 168 -14.88 -12.78 -9.67
N ILE A 169 -13.82 -13.18 -10.37
CA ILE A 169 -13.38 -14.56 -10.50
C ILE A 169 -11.98 -14.65 -9.89
N GLN A 170 -11.80 -15.59 -8.98
CA GLN A 170 -10.49 -15.93 -8.43
C GLN A 170 -10.05 -17.25 -9.04
N ASN A 171 -8.93 -17.23 -9.75
CA ASN A 171 -8.21 -18.40 -10.21
C ASN A 171 -6.73 -18.25 -9.88
N ASP A 172 -5.97 -19.32 -10.01
CA ASP A 172 -4.56 -19.34 -9.66
C ASP A 172 -3.71 -18.38 -10.50
N ASP A 173 -4.09 -18.16 -11.75
CA ASP A 173 -3.34 -17.26 -12.65
C ASP A 173 -3.51 -15.80 -12.23
N LEU A 174 -4.72 -15.37 -11.89
CA LEU A 174 -4.97 -14.03 -11.36
C LEU A 174 -4.32 -13.84 -9.99
N ARG A 175 -4.34 -14.89 -9.15
CA ARG A 175 -3.65 -14.83 -7.86
C ARG A 175 -2.15 -14.63 -8.05
N LYS A 176 -1.50 -15.39 -8.92
CA LYS A 176 -0.07 -15.25 -9.25
C LYS A 176 0.23 -13.86 -9.81
N LEU A 177 -0.61 -13.38 -10.73
CA LEU A 177 -0.49 -12.05 -11.31
C LEU A 177 -0.54 -10.96 -10.23
N ASP A 178 -1.51 -11.02 -9.32
CA ASP A 178 -1.66 -10.04 -8.25
C ASP A 178 -0.46 -10.07 -7.30
N PHE A 179 0.07 -11.25 -6.95
CA PHE A 179 1.30 -11.41 -6.15
C PHE A 179 2.52 -10.78 -6.83
N GLU A 180 2.66 -10.94 -8.13
CA GLU A 180 3.77 -10.37 -8.89
C GLU A 180 3.60 -8.87 -9.12
N ARG A 181 2.40 -8.46 -9.56
CA ARG A 181 2.21 -7.12 -10.12
C ARG A 181 1.88 -6.07 -9.05
N TYR A 182 1.29 -6.44 -7.93
CA TYR A 182 1.01 -5.53 -6.82
C TYR A 182 2.16 -5.48 -5.80
N GLN A 183 3.39 -5.52 -6.32
CA GLN A 183 4.66 -5.34 -5.61
C GLN A 183 5.60 -4.49 -6.44
N THR A 184 6.42 -3.66 -5.78
CA THR A 184 7.54 -3.02 -6.46
C THR A 184 8.66 -4.03 -6.70
N VAL A 185 9.49 -3.79 -7.74
CA VAL A 185 10.65 -4.68 -8.03
C VAL A 185 11.77 -4.57 -6.99
N TYR A 186 11.70 -3.58 -6.12
CA TYR A 186 12.63 -3.33 -5.02
C TYR A 186 12.02 -3.56 -3.63
N ALA A 187 10.83 -4.16 -3.56
CA ALA A 187 10.17 -4.50 -2.30
C ALA A 187 11.02 -5.50 -1.50
N LYS A 188 11.24 -5.19 -0.20
CA LYS A 188 12.12 -5.96 0.67
C LYS A 188 11.47 -6.32 2.00
N ASP A 189 11.01 -5.32 2.74
CA ASP A 189 10.60 -5.47 4.13
C ASP A 189 9.09 -5.68 4.23
N GLU A 190 8.66 -6.91 4.59
CA GLU A 190 7.25 -7.28 4.68
C GLU A 190 6.56 -6.63 5.88
N GLY A 191 5.39 -6.02 5.67
CA GLY A 191 4.63 -5.37 6.75
C GLY A 191 3.48 -4.51 6.25
N SER A 192 3.36 -4.32 4.96
CA SER A 192 2.36 -3.43 4.35
C SER A 192 1.13 -4.18 3.88
N VAL A 193 -0.04 -3.55 3.97
CA VAL A 193 -1.28 -4.06 3.35
C VAL A 193 -1.59 -3.40 2.01
N ALA A 194 -0.81 -2.39 1.60
CA ALA A 194 -0.92 -1.77 0.29
C ALA A 194 0.46 -1.49 -0.31
N ALA A 195 0.58 -1.60 -1.63
CA ALA A 195 1.82 -1.27 -2.34
C ALA A 195 2.01 0.24 -2.47
N PRO A 196 3.26 0.74 -2.43
CA PRO A 196 3.57 2.11 -2.85
C PRO A 196 3.38 2.23 -4.37
N THR A 197 2.14 2.54 -4.79
CA THR A 197 1.66 2.36 -6.16
C THR A 197 2.45 3.11 -7.22
N ALA A 198 3.00 4.28 -6.91
CA ALA A 198 3.88 5.01 -7.81
C ALA A 198 5.15 4.20 -8.18
N GLY A 199 5.61 3.35 -7.27
CA GLY A 199 6.77 2.48 -7.47
C GLY A 199 6.51 1.28 -8.38
N LEU A 200 5.23 0.92 -8.61
CA LEU A 200 4.87 -0.26 -9.43
C LEU A 200 5.30 -0.15 -10.89
N HIS A 201 5.56 1.06 -11.37
CA HIS A 201 5.93 1.32 -12.76
C HIS A 201 7.42 1.09 -13.03
N PHE A 202 8.26 1.06 -11.99
CA PHE A 202 9.68 0.77 -12.15
C PHE A 202 9.92 -0.69 -12.51
N THR A 203 10.95 -0.89 -13.35
CA THR A 203 11.56 -2.19 -13.64
C THR A 203 13.01 -2.16 -13.19
N ASN A 204 13.61 -3.33 -13.00
CA ASN A 204 15.05 -3.42 -12.71
C ASN A 204 15.89 -2.79 -13.84
N GLU A 205 15.41 -2.85 -15.08
CA GLU A 205 16.08 -2.24 -16.24
C GLU A 205 16.08 -0.70 -16.14
N ILE A 206 14.92 -0.08 -15.83
CA ILE A 206 14.85 1.38 -15.63
C ILE A 206 15.74 1.81 -14.48
N LEU A 207 15.70 1.11 -13.33
CA LEU A 207 16.54 1.46 -12.19
C LEU A 207 18.02 1.38 -12.54
N ARG A 208 18.46 0.35 -13.27
CA ARG A 208 19.83 0.24 -13.74
C ARG A 208 20.19 1.36 -14.70
N LYS A 209 19.34 1.67 -15.69
CA LYS A 209 19.59 2.80 -16.61
C LYS A 209 19.76 4.13 -15.88
N LEU A 210 18.96 4.38 -14.85
CA LEU A 210 19.07 5.57 -14.01
C LEU A 210 20.40 5.60 -13.25
N GLN A 211 20.79 4.47 -12.65
CA GLN A 211 22.07 4.34 -11.93
C GLN A 211 23.27 4.51 -12.89
N ASP A 212 23.22 3.95 -14.09
CA ASP A 212 24.25 4.10 -15.13
C ASP A 212 24.41 5.56 -15.57
N LYS A 213 23.35 6.38 -15.45
CA LYS A 213 23.37 7.83 -15.66
C LYS A 213 23.84 8.62 -14.43
N GLY A 214 24.16 7.98 -13.32
CA GLY A 214 24.60 8.62 -12.09
C GLY A 214 23.49 9.01 -11.11
N VAL A 215 22.22 8.65 -11.36
CA VAL A 215 21.13 8.84 -10.40
C VAL A 215 21.37 7.95 -9.17
N GLU A 216 21.40 8.57 -8.00
CA GLU A 216 21.53 7.83 -6.74
C GLU A 216 20.17 7.30 -6.27
N LEU A 217 20.16 6.13 -5.62
CA LEU A 217 18.96 5.51 -5.07
C LEU A 217 19.05 5.39 -3.56
N ALA A 218 18.03 5.84 -2.85
CA ALA A 218 17.87 5.62 -1.41
C ALA A 218 16.52 4.97 -1.10
N TYR A 219 16.47 4.18 -0.05
CA TYR A 219 15.27 3.45 0.35
C TYR A 219 14.88 3.79 1.78
N VAL A 220 13.58 4.05 1.95
CA VAL A 220 12.92 4.16 3.25
C VAL A 220 11.86 3.06 3.34
N THR A 221 11.46 2.69 4.54
CA THR A 221 10.39 1.72 4.76
C THR A 221 9.23 2.41 5.46
N LEU A 222 8.07 2.47 4.85
CA LEU A 222 6.82 2.88 5.48
C LEU A 222 5.79 1.78 5.20
N ASN A 223 5.25 1.21 6.27
CA ASN A 223 4.24 0.16 6.17
C ASN A 223 2.86 0.79 6.04
N VAL A 224 2.32 0.71 4.83
CA VAL A 224 1.02 1.27 4.49
C VAL A 224 -0.07 0.44 5.15
N GLY A 225 -0.84 1.10 6.01
CA GLY A 225 -1.94 0.49 6.74
C GLY A 225 -3.28 0.57 6.01
N LEU A 226 -4.32 0.09 6.68
CA LEU A 226 -5.70 0.08 6.16
C LEU A 226 -6.25 1.49 5.86
N GLY A 227 -5.72 2.51 6.52
CA GLY A 227 -6.15 3.90 6.35
C GLY A 227 -6.20 4.34 4.89
N THR A 228 -5.26 3.86 4.09
CA THR A 228 -5.17 4.13 2.64
C THR A 228 -6.42 3.68 1.85
N PHE A 229 -7.15 2.67 2.33
CA PHE A 229 -8.37 2.16 1.68
C PHE A 229 -9.66 2.76 2.24
N ARG A 230 -9.58 3.60 3.28
CA ARG A 230 -10.75 4.22 3.88
C ARG A 230 -11.03 5.58 3.23
N PRO A 231 -12.24 5.83 2.73
CA PRO A 231 -12.59 7.13 2.19
C PRO A 231 -12.65 8.18 3.30
N VAL A 232 -12.30 9.42 2.97
CA VAL A 232 -12.51 10.58 3.84
C VAL A 232 -14.03 10.79 3.99
N GLN A 233 -14.52 10.89 5.24
CA GLN A 233 -15.96 10.98 5.53
C GLN A 233 -16.39 12.35 6.09
N CYS A 234 -15.45 13.23 6.38
CA CYS A 234 -15.73 14.57 6.90
C CYS A 234 -15.85 15.59 5.77
N GLU A 235 -16.74 16.55 5.93
CA GLU A 235 -16.94 17.63 4.96
C GLU A 235 -15.73 18.56 4.86
N ASN A 236 -15.15 18.93 6.01
CA ASN A 236 -13.91 19.67 6.09
C ASN A 236 -12.74 18.70 6.20
N VAL A 237 -11.86 18.71 5.20
CA VAL A 237 -10.69 17.80 5.11
C VAL A 237 -9.76 17.91 6.33
N GLU A 238 -9.63 19.09 6.94
CA GLU A 238 -8.81 19.32 8.13
C GLU A 238 -9.31 18.56 9.37
N ASN A 239 -10.58 18.16 9.38
CA ASN A 239 -11.17 17.36 10.47
C ASN A 239 -10.95 15.86 10.28
N HIS A 240 -10.31 15.45 9.18
CA HIS A 240 -10.02 14.03 8.94
C HIS A 240 -8.94 13.53 9.91
N LYS A 241 -9.30 12.47 10.65
CA LYS A 241 -8.33 11.80 11.53
C LYS A 241 -7.51 10.80 10.71
N MET A 242 -6.26 11.17 10.45
CA MET A 242 -5.30 10.28 9.78
C MET A 242 -4.94 9.10 10.68
N HIS A 243 -4.80 7.93 10.08
CA HIS A 243 -4.26 6.75 10.76
C HIS A 243 -2.74 6.88 10.91
N SER A 244 -2.21 6.36 12.01
CA SER A 244 -0.77 6.24 12.21
C SER A 244 -0.23 5.08 11.41
N GLU A 245 0.91 5.28 10.76
CA GLU A 245 1.66 4.27 10.04
C GLU A 245 3.08 4.20 10.60
N THR A 246 3.67 3.01 10.61
CA THR A 246 5.04 2.82 11.07
C THR A 246 6.01 3.03 9.93
N PHE A 247 7.10 3.73 10.20
CA PHE A 247 8.16 3.93 9.23
C PHE A 247 9.55 3.72 9.84
N GLU A 248 10.50 3.42 9.00
CA GLU A 248 11.90 3.27 9.34
C GLU A 248 12.78 3.95 8.29
N ILE A 249 13.77 4.69 8.74
CA ILE A 249 14.82 5.27 7.91
C ILE A 249 16.15 4.77 8.43
N SER A 250 16.84 3.93 7.67
CA SER A 250 18.15 3.44 8.05
C SER A 250 19.20 4.56 8.10
N GLU A 251 20.25 4.40 8.91
CA GLU A 251 21.37 5.36 8.97
C GLU A 251 21.92 5.65 7.57
N LYS A 252 22.11 4.62 6.76
CA LYS A 252 22.58 4.77 5.38
C LYS A 252 21.66 5.65 4.55
N ALA A 253 20.35 5.46 4.62
CA ALA A 253 19.38 6.28 3.88
C ALA A 253 19.40 7.74 4.37
N ALA A 254 19.47 7.94 5.69
CA ALA A 254 19.57 9.26 6.28
C ALA A 254 20.84 10.00 5.84
N GLU A 255 21.99 9.31 5.84
CA GLU A 255 23.26 9.87 5.36
C GLU A 255 23.17 10.24 3.88
N GLN A 256 22.61 9.38 3.03
CA GLN A 256 22.46 9.65 1.60
C GLN A 256 21.57 10.89 1.36
N ILE A 257 20.42 10.99 2.05
CA ILE A 257 19.50 12.12 1.92
C ILE A 257 20.16 13.42 2.41
N ASN A 258 20.80 13.39 3.58
CA ASN A 258 21.49 14.55 4.14
C ASN A 258 22.65 15.02 3.25
N LYS A 259 23.40 14.08 2.68
CA LYS A 259 24.49 14.39 1.73
C LYS A 259 23.93 15.06 0.49
N ALA A 260 22.90 14.48 -0.14
CA ALA A 260 22.26 15.04 -1.33
C ALA A 260 21.74 16.47 -1.09
N GLN A 261 21.13 16.72 0.07
CA GLN A 261 20.70 18.06 0.47
C GLN A 261 21.86 19.05 0.55
N LYS A 262 22.98 18.67 1.19
CA LYS A 262 24.16 19.52 1.33
C LYS A 262 24.83 19.82 -0.02
N GLU A 263 24.81 18.86 -0.93
CA GLU A 263 25.36 18.98 -2.27
C GLU A 263 24.42 19.72 -3.25
N GLY A 264 23.20 20.07 -2.83
CA GLY A 264 22.20 20.74 -3.66
C GLY A 264 21.61 19.85 -4.75
N LYS A 265 21.64 18.54 -4.57
CA LYS A 265 21.02 17.59 -5.50
C LYS A 265 19.49 17.70 -5.46
N GLN A 266 18.87 17.36 -6.56
CA GLN A 266 17.43 17.21 -6.65
C GLN A 266 17.01 15.91 -5.90
N ILE A 267 16.19 16.06 -4.86
CA ILE A 267 15.59 14.91 -4.17
C ILE A 267 14.23 14.64 -4.78
N VAL A 268 14.06 13.46 -5.35
CA VAL A 268 12.81 13.00 -5.97
C VAL A 268 12.22 11.86 -5.14
N ALA A 269 11.05 12.11 -4.53
CA ALA A 269 10.32 11.11 -3.76
C ALA A 269 9.34 10.34 -4.66
N VAL A 270 9.37 9.01 -4.59
CA VAL A 270 8.49 8.13 -5.37
C VAL A 270 7.26 7.75 -4.55
N GLY A 271 6.16 8.45 -4.82
CA GLY A 271 4.88 8.24 -4.16
C GLY A 271 4.70 9.01 -2.87
N THR A 272 3.44 9.21 -2.48
CA THR A 272 3.05 9.94 -1.26
C THR A 272 3.53 9.27 0.02
N THR A 273 3.75 7.95 -0.02
CA THR A 273 4.29 7.18 1.12
C THR A 273 5.79 7.41 1.35
N THR A 274 6.46 8.20 0.50
CA THR A 274 7.88 8.53 0.61
C THR A 274 8.10 10.01 0.97
N VAL A 275 7.10 10.86 0.76
CA VAL A 275 7.17 12.33 0.98
C VAL A 275 7.26 12.70 2.44
#